data_8ea24fb332de558753199f78ec7810ba
#
_entry.id   8ea24fb332de558753199f78ec7810ba
#
_cell.length_a   1.000
_cell.length_b   1.000
_cell.length_c   1.000
_cell.angle_alpha   90.00
_cell.angle_beta   90.00
_cell.angle_gamma   90.00
#
_symmetry.space_group_name_H-M   'P 1'
#
loop_
_entity.id
_entity.type
_entity.pdbx_description
1 polymer ?
#
loop_
_entity_poly.entity_id
_entity_poly.type
_entity_poly.pdbx_seq_one_letter_code
_entity_poly.pdbx_strand_id
1 'polypeptide(L)'
;IHPANVHIIDVSFQCVSLSRTCRGPKKTCQTEAPVQLELQVVSTAPKAFIIENFLSDFEVQEIISIAEPQTKVSTVGNKDGGGARTDSTRTSHNAWVGRRASVVVESLFVRAEHLLRVERLDHRNTEDMQVVHYEHGQKYDSHHDWGVSGYPESRFITLLLYLSDMADPAAGGETAFPKGADGAGFKVHPGKGSAVLFYNLLEDGNGDDLALHAALPVLRGEKWLANFWVWDPVRV
;
A
#
# COMPACT_ATOMS: atom_id res chain seq x y z
N ILE A 1 16.40 2.32 -17.90
CA ILE A 1 16.28 1.24 -16.88
C ILE A 1 17.01 0.02 -17.43
N HIS A 2 17.99 -0.52 -16.70
CA HIS A 2 18.73 -1.69 -17.14
C HIS A 2 17.85 -2.95 -16.95
N PRO A 3 17.74 -3.88 -17.92
CA PRO A 3 16.84 -5.04 -17.80
C PRO A 3 17.13 -5.96 -16.59
N ALA A 4 18.28 -5.83 -15.95
CA ALA A 4 18.61 -6.57 -14.71
C ALA A 4 17.82 -6.11 -13.45
N ASN A 5 17.05 -5.03 -13.53
CA ASN A 5 16.33 -4.43 -12.40
C ASN A 5 14.80 -4.66 -12.46
N VAL A 6 14.36 -5.66 -13.21
CA VAL A 6 12.96 -6.00 -13.36
C VAL A 6 12.72 -7.44 -12.92
N HIS A 7 11.77 -7.65 -12.04
CA HIS A 7 11.28 -8.98 -11.65
C HIS A 7 9.86 -9.17 -12.15
N ILE A 8 9.62 -10.26 -12.87
CA ILE A 8 8.29 -10.62 -13.37
C ILE A 8 7.69 -11.66 -12.43
N ILE A 9 6.49 -11.40 -11.94
CA ILE A 9 5.73 -12.32 -11.09
C ILE A 9 4.39 -12.62 -11.74
N ASP A 10 4.10 -13.90 -11.95
CA ASP A 10 2.79 -14.36 -12.41
C ASP A 10 1.80 -14.32 -11.23
N VAL A 11 0.77 -13.53 -11.36
CA VAL A 11 -0.29 -13.39 -10.36
C VAL A 11 -1.61 -13.83 -10.98
N SER A 12 -2.26 -14.82 -10.39
CA SER A 12 -3.60 -15.23 -10.80
C SER A 12 -4.61 -14.22 -10.28
N PHE A 13 -5.31 -13.52 -11.18
CA PHE A 13 -6.45 -12.68 -10.82
C PHE A 13 -7.74 -13.48 -10.99
N GLN A 14 -8.58 -13.43 -9.99
CA GLN A 14 -10.01 -13.67 -10.20
C GLN A 14 -10.61 -12.32 -10.57
N CYS A 15 -10.71 -12.04 -11.87
CA CYS A 15 -11.43 -10.86 -12.33
C CYS A 15 -12.91 -11.05 -11.99
N VAL A 16 -13.40 -10.29 -11.02
CA VAL A 16 -14.83 -10.24 -10.73
C VAL A 16 -15.47 -9.35 -11.78
N SER A 17 -15.81 -9.94 -12.93
CA SER A 17 -16.66 -9.28 -13.92
C SER A 17 -18.05 -9.11 -13.31
N LEU A 18 -18.37 -7.91 -12.85
CA LEU A 18 -19.71 -7.51 -12.46
C LEU A 18 -20.61 -7.29 -13.69
N SER A 19 -20.68 -8.24 -14.61
CA SER A 19 -21.78 -8.26 -15.57
C SER A 19 -23.03 -8.77 -14.85
N ARG A 20 -24.00 -7.88 -14.60
CA ARG A 20 -25.32 -8.15 -14.00
C ARG A 20 -26.21 -9.11 -14.82
N THR A 21 -25.67 -9.95 -15.69
CA THR A 21 -26.41 -10.83 -16.58
C THR A 21 -26.02 -12.31 -16.46
N CYS A 22 -25.71 -12.80 -15.29
CA CYS A 22 -25.61 -14.23 -15.04
C CYS A 22 -26.97 -14.79 -14.55
N ARG A 23 -27.98 -14.84 -15.44
CA ARG A 23 -29.13 -15.73 -15.29
C ARG A 23 -28.90 -16.93 -16.19
N GLY A 24 -28.51 -18.07 -15.62
CA GLY A 24 -28.41 -19.35 -16.34
C GLY A 24 -27.63 -20.40 -15.54
N PRO A 25 -28.02 -21.69 -15.64
CA PRO A 25 -27.37 -22.75 -14.87
C PRO A 25 -25.96 -23.01 -15.42
N LYS A 26 -24.96 -22.98 -14.53
CA LYS A 26 -23.57 -23.42 -14.74
C LYS A 26 -22.84 -22.72 -15.91
N LYS A 27 -22.44 -21.47 -15.73
CA LYS A 27 -21.25 -20.96 -16.45
C LYS A 27 -20.04 -21.18 -15.56
N THR A 28 -19.16 -22.08 -15.98
CA THR A 28 -17.79 -22.18 -15.51
C THR A 28 -17.15 -20.80 -15.66
N CYS A 29 -16.73 -20.18 -14.58
CA CYS A 29 -15.81 -19.05 -14.64
C CYS A 29 -14.57 -19.58 -15.38
N GLN A 30 -14.34 -19.09 -16.61
CA GLN A 30 -13.05 -19.30 -17.26
C GLN A 30 -12.03 -18.59 -16.37
N THR A 31 -11.07 -19.33 -15.87
CA THR A 31 -9.87 -18.75 -15.22
C THR A 31 -9.21 -17.91 -16.29
N GLU A 32 -9.26 -16.58 -16.14
CA GLU A 32 -8.48 -15.69 -16.96
C GLU A 32 -7.00 -16.05 -16.80
N ALA A 33 -6.22 -15.84 -17.87
CA ALA A 33 -4.78 -16.09 -17.82
C ALA A 33 -4.15 -15.30 -16.64
N PRO A 34 -3.14 -15.84 -15.98
CA PRO A 34 -2.45 -15.10 -14.91
C PRO A 34 -1.95 -13.76 -15.47
N VAL A 35 -2.18 -12.69 -14.72
CA VAL A 35 -1.64 -11.39 -15.06
C VAL A 35 -0.20 -11.33 -14.55
N GLN A 36 0.71 -10.89 -15.41
CA GLN A 36 2.09 -10.69 -15.02
C GLN A 36 2.24 -9.30 -14.37
N LEU A 37 2.76 -9.28 -13.15
CA LEU A 37 3.16 -8.06 -12.48
C LEU A 37 4.67 -7.84 -12.70
N GLU A 38 5.01 -6.66 -13.17
CA GLU A 38 6.39 -6.23 -13.35
C GLU A 38 6.82 -5.40 -12.15
N LEU A 39 7.78 -5.91 -11.37
CA LEU A 39 8.37 -5.23 -10.24
C LEU A 39 9.65 -4.54 -10.68
N GLN A 40 9.62 -3.23 -10.79
CA GLN A 40 10.79 -2.42 -11.11
C GLN A 40 11.51 -2.02 -9.83
N VAL A 41 12.78 -2.41 -9.70
CA VAL A 41 13.61 -2.04 -8.55
C VAL A 41 13.87 -0.54 -8.57
N VAL A 42 13.48 0.17 -7.53
CA VAL A 42 13.75 1.62 -7.34
C VAL A 42 14.83 1.85 -6.30
N SER A 43 15.00 0.91 -5.37
CA SER A 43 16.07 0.94 -4.37
C SER A 43 16.41 -0.47 -3.92
N THR A 44 17.69 -0.70 -3.61
CA THR A 44 18.16 -1.95 -2.98
C THR A 44 18.32 -1.79 -1.47
N ALA A 45 18.33 -0.55 -0.97
CA ALA A 45 18.45 -0.23 0.45
C ALA A 45 17.69 1.10 0.77
N PRO A 46 16.46 1.05 1.34
CA PRO A 46 15.69 -0.16 1.61
C PRO A 46 15.34 -0.88 0.30
N LYS A 47 15.05 -2.18 0.38
CA LYS A 47 14.56 -2.91 -0.78
C LYS A 47 13.17 -2.41 -1.14
N ALA A 48 13.04 -1.74 -2.30
CA ALA A 48 11.80 -1.12 -2.75
C ALA A 48 11.57 -1.30 -4.24
N PHE A 49 10.29 -1.51 -4.61
CA PHE A 49 9.85 -1.76 -5.98
C PHE A 49 8.64 -0.89 -6.33
N ILE A 50 8.57 -0.45 -7.58
CA ILE A 50 7.33 0.06 -8.18
C ILE A 50 6.67 -1.05 -8.98
N ILE A 51 5.35 -1.13 -8.90
CA ILE A 51 4.50 -2.05 -9.65
C ILE A 51 3.47 -1.20 -10.38
N GLU A 52 3.65 -1.03 -11.69
CA GLU A 52 2.70 -0.31 -12.52
C GLU A 52 1.44 -1.17 -12.77
N ASN A 53 0.31 -0.51 -12.97
CA ASN A 53 -0.98 -1.16 -13.26
C ASN A 53 -1.37 -2.24 -12.23
N PHE A 54 -1.03 -2.01 -10.97
CA PHE A 54 -1.40 -2.92 -9.88
C PHE A 54 -2.91 -2.92 -9.63
N LEU A 55 -3.59 -1.78 -9.82
CA LEU A 55 -5.04 -1.61 -9.70
C LEU A 55 -5.61 -1.10 -11.01
N SER A 56 -6.81 -1.57 -11.35
CA SER A 56 -7.64 -0.96 -12.40
C SER A 56 -8.35 0.30 -11.88
N ASP A 57 -8.81 1.14 -12.79
CA ASP A 57 -9.62 2.33 -12.44
C ASP A 57 -10.89 1.96 -11.66
N PHE A 58 -11.50 0.83 -11.98
CA PHE A 58 -12.68 0.33 -11.28
C PHE A 58 -12.38 -0.02 -9.83
N GLU A 59 -11.27 -0.71 -9.56
CA GLU A 59 -10.83 -1.07 -8.22
C GLU A 59 -10.49 0.18 -7.39
N VAL A 60 -9.81 1.15 -8.01
CA VAL A 60 -9.51 2.44 -7.35
C VAL A 60 -10.79 3.15 -6.93
N GLN A 61 -11.77 3.28 -7.83
CA GLN A 61 -13.04 3.93 -7.53
C GLN A 61 -13.82 3.21 -6.44
N GLU A 62 -13.85 1.89 -6.47
CA GLU A 62 -14.53 1.07 -5.47
C GLU A 62 -13.91 1.28 -4.07
N ILE A 63 -12.58 1.26 -3.97
CA ILE A 63 -11.87 1.48 -2.69
C ILE A 63 -12.20 2.86 -2.13
N ILE A 64 -12.12 3.90 -2.95
CA ILE A 64 -12.43 5.28 -2.52
C ILE A 64 -13.88 5.38 -2.10
N SER A 65 -14.83 4.84 -2.87
CA SER A 65 -16.27 4.90 -2.56
C SER A 65 -16.63 4.25 -1.22
N ILE A 66 -15.92 3.18 -0.84
CA ILE A 66 -16.09 2.53 0.46
C ILE A 66 -15.46 3.35 1.59
N ALA A 67 -14.28 3.92 1.35
CA ALA A 67 -13.50 4.59 2.38
C ALA A 67 -13.98 6.01 2.68
N GLU A 68 -14.29 6.80 1.66
CA GLU A 68 -14.59 8.23 1.76
C GLU A 68 -15.66 8.57 2.82
N PRO A 69 -16.82 7.89 2.89
CA PRO A 69 -17.86 8.19 3.89
C PRO A 69 -17.43 7.89 5.34
N GLN A 70 -16.33 7.15 5.53
CA GLN A 70 -15.84 6.68 6.83
C GLN A 70 -14.58 7.39 7.27
N THR A 71 -14.04 8.32 6.46
CA THR A 71 -12.79 9.01 6.78
C THR A 71 -12.92 9.84 8.06
N LYS A 72 -11.87 9.78 8.87
CA LYS A 72 -11.71 10.57 10.11
C LYS A 72 -10.30 11.13 10.15
N VAL A 73 -10.09 12.20 10.93
CA VAL A 73 -8.76 12.75 11.16
C VAL A 73 -7.81 11.63 11.59
N SER A 74 -6.68 11.53 10.91
CA SER A 74 -5.68 10.52 11.19
C SER A 74 -5.03 10.75 12.55
N THR A 75 -4.67 9.65 13.21
CA THR A 75 -3.96 9.68 14.49
C THR A 75 -2.57 9.06 14.33
N VAL A 76 -1.66 9.42 15.23
CA VAL A 76 -0.37 8.75 15.40
C VAL A 76 -0.39 7.94 16.69
N GLY A 77 0.31 6.79 16.69
CA GLY A 77 0.49 6.00 17.91
C GLY A 77 1.35 6.77 18.91
N ASN A 78 1.11 6.56 20.21
CA ASN A 78 1.97 7.13 21.26
C ASN A 78 3.12 6.17 21.55
N LYS A 79 4.36 6.66 21.45
CA LYS A 79 5.58 5.88 21.77
C LYS A 79 5.59 5.37 23.22
N ASP A 80 4.82 6.00 24.10
CA ASP A 80 4.76 5.69 25.54
C ASP A 80 3.55 4.80 25.91
N GLY A 81 2.86 4.19 24.95
CA GLY A 81 1.70 3.31 25.22
C GLY A 81 0.40 4.04 25.56
N GLY A 82 0.33 5.35 25.40
CA GLY A 82 -0.79 6.21 25.82
C GLY A 82 -1.92 6.39 24.80
N GLY A 83 -2.12 5.46 23.88
CA GLY A 83 -3.21 5.52 22.91
C GLY A 83 -2.93 6.43 21.70
N ALA A 84 -3.83 6.37 20.70
CA ALA A 84 -3.72 7.15 19.48
C ALA A 84 -4.14 8.62 19.71
N ARG A 85 -3.38 9.58 19.15
CA ARG A 85 -3.65 11.02 19.27
C ARG A 85 -3.53 11.70 17.91
N THR A 86 -4.20 12.83 17.75
CA THR A 86 -3.95 13.74 16.63
C THR A 86 -2.63 14.46 16.84
N ASP A 87 -1.86 14.64 15.76
CA ASP A 87 -0.54 15.29 15.82
C ASP A 87 -0.28 16.08 14.54
N SER A 88 0.42 17.18 14.65
CA SER A 88 0.79 18.04 13.50
C SER A 88 1.75 17.36 12.52
N THR A 89 2.39 16.27 12.93
CA THR A 89 3.24 15.45 12.06
C THR A 89 2.42 14.61 11.07
N ARG A 90 1.10 14.41 11.31
CA ARG A 90 0.18 13.70 10.43
C ARG A 90 -1.15 14.44 10.35
N THR A 91 -1.39 15.10 9.23
CA THR A 91 -2.56 15.98 9.05
C THR A 91 -3.64 15.41 8.12
N SER A 92 -3.47 14.19 7.64
CA SER A 92 -4.40 13.48 6.75
C SER A 92 -5.69 13.03 7.43
N HIS A 93 -6.62 12.52 6.61
CA HIS A 93 -7.77 11.73 7.06
C HIS A 93 -7.57 10.28 6.67
N ASN A 94 -8.16 9.33 7.40
CA ASN A 94 -8.10 7.92 7.02
C ASN A 94 -9.38 7.15 7.37
N ALA A 95 -9.54 6.02 6.68
CA ALA A 95 -10.55 5.01 6.98
C ALA A 95 -9.90 3.61 6.93
N TRP A 96 -10.44 2.68 7.70
CA TRP A 96 -10.01 1.29 7.67
C TRP A 96 -11.02 0.46 6.88
N VAL A 97 -10.53 -0.28 5.89
CA VAL A 97 -11.35 -1.08 4.98
C VAL A 97 -10.96 -2.54 5.15
N GLY A 98 -11.83 -3.30 5.80
CA GLY A 98 -11.59 -4.71 6.07
C GLY A 98 -11.68 -5.56 4.80
N ARG A 99 -10.98 -6.69 4.79
CA ARG A 99 -10.91 -7.65 3.67
C ARG A 99 -12.29 -7.99 3.08
N ARG A 100 -13.33 -8.07 3.91
CA ARG A 100 -14.70 -8.44 3.50
C ARG A 100 -15.60 -7.26 3.12
N ALA A 101 -15.05 -6.06 3.00
CA ALA A 101 -15.83 -4.86 2.69
C ALA A 101 -16.48 -4.95 1.31
N SER A 102 -15.81 -5.55 0.34
CA SER A 102 -16.38 -5.91 -0.97
C SER A 102 -15.60 -7.05 -1.62
N VAL A 103 -16.15 -7.60 -2.70
CA VAL A 103 -15.47 -8.62 -3.53
C VAL A 103 -14.19 -8.07 -4.13
N VAL A 104 -14.16 -6.78 -4.47
CA VAL A 104 -13.00 -6.09 -5.00
C VAL A 104 -11.90 -6.05 -3.95
N VAL A 105 -12.22 -5.64 -2.72
CA VAL A 105 -11.24 -5.61 -1.62
C VAL A 105 -10.70 -7.01 -1.34
N GLU A 106 -11.57 -8.04 -1.29
CA GLU A 106 -11.13 -9.44 -1.14
C GLU A 106 -10.15 -9.85 -2.25
N SER A 107 -10.41 -9.45 -3.50
CA SER A 107 -9.51 -9.78 -4.63
C SER A 107 -8.14 -9.12 -4.51
N LEU A 108 -8.04 -7.96 -3.87
CA LEU A 108 -6.77 -7.29 -3.62
C LEU A 108 -5.94 -8.03 -2.56
N PHE A 109 -6.58 -8.55 -1.51
CA PHE A 109 -5.88 -9.41 -0.55
C PHE A 109 -5.34 -10.67 -1.22
N VAL A 110 -6.14 -11.33 -2.07
CA VAL A 110 -5.68 -12.50 -2.85
C VAL A 110 -4.53 -12.13 -3.79
N ARG A 111 -4.59 -10.97 -4.43
CA ARG A 111 -3.50 -10.46 -5.28
C ARG A 111 -2.21 -10.26 -4.48
N ALA A 112 -2.30 -9.68 -3.29
CA ALA A 112 -1.17 -9.50 -2.40
C ALA A 112 -0.62 -10.85 -1.91
N GLU A 113 -1.48 -11.84 -1.60
CA GLU A 113 -1.08 -13.22 -1.27
C GLU A 113 -0.20 -13.83 -2.36
N HIS A 114 -0.64 -13.72 -3.62
CA HIS A 114 0.12 -14.24 -4.76
C HIS A 114 1.42 -13.47 -4.99
N LEU A 115 1.38 -12.13 -4.91
CA LEU A 115 2.55 -11.28 -5.05
C LEU A 115 3.62 -11.64 -4.02
N LEU A 116 3.23 -11.80 -2.77
CA LEU A 116 4.13 -12.04 -1.64
C LEU A 116 4.42 -13.53 -1.43
N ARG A 117 3.75 -14.42 -2.18
CA ARG A 117 3.84 -15.87 -2.04
C ARG A 117 3.53 -16.36 -0.63
N VAL A 118 2.55 -15.75 0.01
CA VAL A 118 2.01 -16.18 1.30
C VAL A 118 0.71 -16.93 1.08
N GLU A 119 0.43 -17.94 1.91
CA GLU A 119 -0.76 -18.78 1.74
C GLU A 119 -2.05 -18.01 1.95
N ARG A 120 -2.10 -17.19 2.98
CA ARG A 120 -3.26 -16.35 3.30
C ARG A 120 -2.88 -15.13 4.12
N LEU A 121 -3.47 -13.99 3.78
CA LEU A 121 -3.41 -12.77 4.56
C LEU A 121 -4.72 -12.60 5.35
N ASP A 122 -4.63 -12.72 6.66
CA ASP A 122 -5.75 -12.51 7.58
C ASP A 122 -5.27 -11.77 8.85
N HIS A 123 -6.16 -11.58 9.82
CA HIS A 123 -5.89 -10.84 11.06
C HIS A 123 -4.67 -11.33 11.87
N ARG A 124 -4.05 -12.46 11.52
CA ARG A 124 -2.85 -12.99 12.17
C ARG A 124 -1.57 -12.39 11.59
N ASN A 125 -1.57 -12.00 10.32
CA ASN A 125 -0.39 -11.57 9.60
C ASN A 125 -0.59 -10.32 8.74
N THR A 126 -1.75 -9.67 8.83
CA THR A 126 -2.02 -8.40 8.13
C THR A 126 -3.06 -7.57 8.88
N GLU A 127 -3.05 -6.28 8.64
CA GLU A 127 -4.06 -5.34 9.10
C GLU A 127 -5.18 -5.18 8.05
N ASP A 128 -6.31 -4.58 8.44
CA ASP A 128 -7.24 -4.02 7.47
C ASP A 128 -6.52 -2.95 6.64
N MET A 129 -6.94 -2.77 5.40
CA MET A 129 -6.35 -1.77 4.52
C MET A 129 -6.66 -0.36 5.03
N GLN A 130 -5.63 0.45 5.28
CA GLN A 130 -5.80 1.84 5.69
C GLN A 130 -5.83 2.75 4.46
N VAL A 131 -7.00 3.24 4.10
CA VAL A 131 -7.15 4.25 3.04
C VAL A 131 -6.93 5.64 3.62
N VAL A 132 -6.06 6.41 3.01
CA VAL A 132 -5.63 7.73 3.51
C VAL A 132 -5.90 8.79 2.45
N HIS A 133 -6.48 9.90 2.89
CA HIS A 133 -6.76 11.07 2.09
C HIS A 133 -5.97 12.28 2.60
N TYR A 134 -5.28 12.95 1.67
CA TYR A 134 -4.54 14.19 1.91
C TYR A 134 -5.11 15.29 1.02
N GLU A 135 -5.56 16.36 1.63
CA GLU A 135 -5.94 17.61 0.98
C GLU A 135 -4.73 18.53 0.81
N HIS A 136 -4.92 19.66 0.17
CA HIS A 136 -3.88 20.69 0.01
C HIS A 136 -3.20 21.03 1.33
N GLY A 137 -1.87 21.02 1.33
CA GLY A 137 -1.01 21.30 2.49
C GLY A 137 -0.86 20.12 3.46
N GLN A 138 -1.67 19.08 3.36
CA GLN A 138 -1.60 17.93 4.25
C GLN A 138 -0.42 17.01 3.91
N LYS A 139 0.11 16.37 4.94
CA LYS A 139 1.34 15.59 4.90
C LYS A 139 1.36 14.51 5.97
N TYR A 140 2.37 13.64 5.89
CA TYR A 140 2.82 12.82 7.01
C TYR A 140 4.35 12.87 7.08
N ASP A 141 4.88 13.37 8.18
CA ASP A 141 6.33 13.53 8.39
C ASP A 141 7.05 12.17 8.40
N SER A 142 8.36 12.21 8.31
CA SER A 142 9.18 11.00 8.24
C SER A 142 8.95 10.08 9.44
N HIS A 143 8.62 8.83 9.16
CA HIS A 143 8.33 7.80 10.13
C HIS A 143 8.78 6.43 9.63
N HIS A 144 8.87 5.46 10.53
CA HIS A 144 9.01 4.05 10.18
C HIS A 144 7.67 3.36 10.35
N ASP A 145 7.43 2.33 9.56
CA ASP A 145 6.27 1.47 9.71
C ASP A 145 6.52 0.32 10.72
N TRP A 146 7.79 0.02 11.00
CA TRP A 146 8.18 -0.97 12.01
C TRP A 146 8.22 -0.40 13.43
N GLY A 147 8.24 -1.28 14.44
CA GLY A 147 8.34 -0.88 15.85
C GLY A 147 7.10 -0.19 16.38
N VAL A 148 5.92 -0.56 15.89
CA VAL A 148 4.65 -0.01 16.38
C VAL A 148 4.42 -0.46 17.82
N SER A 149 4.27 0.50 18.72
CA SER A 149 4.08 0.22 20.16
C SER A 149 2.83 -0.63 20.42
N GLY A 150 2.99 -1.68 21.21
CA GLY A 150 1.91 -2.60 21.59
C GLY A 150 1.68 -3.76 20.62
N TYR A 151 2.41 -3.80 19.51
CA TYR A 151 2.41 -4.94 18.58
C TYR A 151 3.81 -5.54 18.58
N PRO A 152 4.01 -6.74 19.14
CA PRO A 152 5.31 -7.43 19.13
C PRO A 152 5.74 -7.81 17.71
N GLU A 153 4.75 -7.93 16.78
CA GLU A 153 4.96 -8.20 15.38
C GLU A 153 5.24 -6.89 14.65
N SER A 154 6.45 -6.75 14.13
CA SER A 154 6.79 -5.62 13.27
C SER A 154 6.21 -5.82 11.89
N ARG A 155 5.67 -4.76 11.29
CA ARG A 155 5.28 -4.76 9.88
C ARG A 155 6.51 -5.07 9.03
N PHE A 156 6.49 -6.24 8.38
CA PHE A 156 7.60 -6.72 7.56
C PHE A 156 7.63 -6.03 6.21
N ILE A 157 6.46 -5.91 5.57
CA ILE A 157 6.31 -5.31 4.25
C ILE A 157 5.19 -4.27 4.31
N THR A 158 5.40 -3.17 3.60
CA THR A 158 4.35 -2.22 3.23
C THR A 158 4.14 -2.30 1.72
N LEU A 159 2.89 -2.52 1.32
CA LEU A 159 2.42 -2.33 -0.04
C LEU A 159 1.53 -1.07 -0.05
N LEU A 160 2.03 -0.02 -0.65
CA LEU A 160 1.39 1.29 -0.71
C LEU A 160 0.75 1.46 -2.07
N LEU A 161 -0.60 1.54 -2.10
CA LEU A 161 -1.40 1.61 -3.31
C LEU A 161 -1.77 3.05 -3.60
N TYR A 162 -1.47 3.57 -4.79
CA TYR A 162 -1.85 4.91 -5.19
C TYR A 162 -3.23 4.92 -5.85
N LEU A 163 -4.16 5.67 -5.26
CA LEU A 163 -5.57 5.75 -5.68
C LEU A 163 -5.89 7.04 -6.44
N SER A 164 -4.99 8.02 -6.41
CA SER A 164 -5.07 9.25 -7.20
C SER A 164 -3.80 9.46 -7.99
N ASP A 165 -3.90 10.24 -9.03
CA ASP A 165 -2.77 10.59 -9.88
C ASP A 165 -2.25 11.97 -9.50
N MET A 166 -0.94 12.04 -9.21
CA MET A 166 -0.20 13.26 -8.94
C MET A 166 0.84 13.47 -10.05
N ALA A 167 0.40 13.33 -11.33
CA ALA A 167 1.27 13.32 -12.50
C ALA A 167 2.10 14.59 -12.69
N ASP A 168 1.60 15.74 -12.22
CA ASP A 168 2.38 16.97 -12.20
C ASP A 168 3.38 16.96 -11.06
N PRO A 169 4.70 16.90 -11.29
CA PRO A 169 5.71 16.92 -10.24
C PRO A 169 5.60 18.13 -9.31
N ALA A 170 5.01 19.24 -9.80
CA ALA A 170 4.78 20.43 -8.99
C ALA A 170 3.52 20.34 -8.11
N ALA A 171 2.75 19.24 -8.21
CA ALA A 171 1.61 19.01 -7.33
C ALA A 171 2.02 18.51 -5.93
N GLY A 172 3.27 18.09 -5.75
CA GLY A 172 3.75 17.51 -4.50
C GLY A 172 3.18 16.12 -4.25
N GLY A 173 3.03 15.76 -2.97
CA GLY A 173 2.39 14.50 -2.59
C GLY A 173 3.24 13.24 -2.82
N GLU A 174 4.53 13.38 -3.13
CA GLU A 174 5.41 12.23 -3.33
C GLU A 174 5.58 11.42 -2.04
N THR A 175 5.86 10.14 -2.19
CA THR A 175 6.40 9.31 -1.11
C THR A 175 7.92 9.41 -1.14
N ALA A 176 8.51 9.99 -0.09
CA ALA A 176 9.95 10.20 0.01
C ALA A 176 10.60 9.20 0.96
N PHE A 177 11.80 8.72 0.60
CA PHE A 177 12.66 7.88 1.42
C PHE A 177 13.98 8.63 1.65
N PRO A 178 14.07 9.51 2.65
CA PRO A 178 15.17 10.44 2.81
C PRO A 178 16.52 9.77 3.13
N LYS A 179 16.51 8.57 3.69
CA LYS A 179 17.72 7.79 4.02
C LYS A 179 18.05 6.71 3.00
N GLY A 180 17.13 6.41 2.06
CA GLY A 180 17.32 5.35 1.06
C GLY A 180 18.43 5.66 0.05
N ALA A 181 18.72 4.69 -0.81
CA ALA A 181 19.74 4.79 -1.85
C ALA A 181 21.09 5.28 -1.29
N ASP A 182 21.61 4.57 -0.29
CA ASP A 182 22.89 4.87 0.37
C ASP A 182 22.98 6.29 0.95
N GLY A 183 21.84 6.82 1.42
CA GLY A 183 21.77 8.14 2.03
C GLY A 183 21.53 9.29 1.05
N ALA A 184 21.48 9.04 -0.26
CA ALA A 184 21.13 10.05 -1.25
C ALA A 184 19.64 10.44 -1.21
N GLY A 185 18.82 9.52 -0.71
CA GLY A 185 17.37 9.63 -0.73
C GLY A 185 16.76 9.41 -2.11
N PHE A 186 15.49 9.04 -2.14
CA PHE A 186 14.72 8.98 -3.39
C PHE A 186 13.24 9.31 -3.12
N LYS A 187 12.51 9.59 -4.18
CA LYS A 187 11.08 9.87 -4.13
C LYS A 187 10.35 9.07 -5.18
N VAL A 188 9.12 8.69 -4.86
CA VAL A 188 8.18 8.07 -5.78
C VAL A 188 7.01 9.01 -5.98
N HIS A 189 6.71 9.34 -7.24
CA HIS A 189 5.50 10.07 -7.60
C HIS A 189 4.31 9.11 -7.62
N PRO A 190 3.18 9.50 -7.02
CA PRO A 190 1.97 8.70 -7.09
C PRO A 190 1.42 8.63 -8.51
N GLY A 191 1.41 7.46 -9.11
CA GLY A 191 0.66 7.16 -10.33
C GLY A 191 -0.59 6.37 -9.99
N LYS A 192 -1.79 6.86 -10.35
CA LYS A 192 -3.04 6.16 -10.05
C LYS A 192 -3.01 4.73 -10.57
N GLY A 193 -3.36 3.78 -9.71
CA GLY A 193 -3.34 2.36 -10.02
C GLY A 193 -1.98 1.68 -9.85
N SER A 194 -0.91 2.42 -9.60
CA SER A 194 0.40 1.85 -9.27
C SER A 194 0.52 1.50 -7.78
N ALA A 195 1.54 0.73 -7.45
CA ALA A 195 1.89 0.39 -6.07
C ALA A 195 3.39 0.56 -5.82
N VAL A 196 3.75 0.86 -4.58
CA VAL A 196 5.13 0.74 -4.08
C VAL A 196 5.16 -0.33 -3.01
N LEU A 197 5.98 -1.35 -3.23
CA LEU A 197 6.27 -2.39 -2.25
C LEU A 197 7.64 -2.10 -1.66
N PHE A 198 7.74 -2.04 -0.33
CA PHE A 198 9.03 -1.92 0.34
C PHE A 198 9.10 -2.74 1.62
N TYR A 199 10.33 -3.15 1.94
CA TYR A 199 10.62 -3.92 3.14
C TYR A 199 10.95 -2.96 4.29
N ASN A 200 10.40 -3.25 5.46
CA ASN A 200 10.60 -2.48 6.69
C ASN A 200 11.64 -3.12 7.61
N LEU A 201 11.93 -4.41 7.39
CA LEU A 201 12.87 -5.17 8.22
C LEU A 201 14.05 -5.69 7.38
N LEU A 202 15.18 -5.79 8.04
CA LEU A 202 16.38 -6.48 7.55
C LEU A 202 16.21 -8.01 7.65
N GLU A 203 17.12 -8.75 7.05
CA GLU A 203 17.10 -10.22 7.05
C GLU A 203 17.22 -10.84 8.46
N ASP A 204 17.83 -10.13 9.40
CA ASP A 204 17.94 -10.54 10.80
C ASP A 204 16.68 -10.23 11.63
N GLY A 205 15.67 -9.62 11.00
CA GLY A 205 14.41 -9.23 11.62
C GLY A 205 14.44 -7.90 12.38
N ASN A 206 15.57 -7.17 12.36
CA ASN A 206 15.64 -5.83 12.89
C ASN A 206 14.98 -4.82 11.94
N GLY A 207 14.51 -3.69 12.48
CA GLY A 207 13.96 -2.61 11.67
C GLY A 207 15.04 -2.00 10.75
N ASP A 208 14.69 -1.82 9.47
CA ASP A 208 15.55 -1.15 8.51
C ASP A 208 15.43 0.37 8.68
N ASP A 209 16.48 1.03 9.18
CA ASP A 209 16.50 2.48 9.35
C ASP A 209 16.41 3.23 8.00
N LEU A 210 16.82 2.59 6.90
CA LEU A 210 16.72 3.16 5.55
C LEU A 210 15.29 3.16 5.02
N ALA A 211 14.37 2.38 5.63
CA ALA A 211 12.94 2.38 5.31
C ALA A 211 12.19 3.61 5.90
N LEU A 212 12.89 4.56 6.52
CA LEU A 212 12.30 5.84 6.91
C LEU A 212 11.66 6.51 5.71
N HIS A 213 10.37 6.84 5.80
CA HIS A 213 9.64 7.44 4.67
C HIS A 213 8.64 8.49 5.13
N ALA A 214 8.19 9.32 4.18
CA ALA A 214 7.25 10.41 4.41
C ALA A 214 6.27 10.53 3.25
N ALA A 215 5.07 11.04 3.53
CA ALA A 215 4.18 11.61 2.52
C ALA A 215 4.42 13.13 2.47
N LEU A 216 5.03 13.61 1.39
CA LEU A 216 5.32 15.03 1.22
C LEU A 216 4.02 15.84 1.07
N PRO A 217 4.03 17.14 1.40
CA PRO A 217 2.85 17.99 1.30
C PRO A 217 2.22 17.95 -0.09
N VAL A 218 0.89 17.85 -0.15
CA VAL A 218 0.12 18.06 -1.37
C VAL A 218 0.07 19.55 -1.67
N LEU A 219 0.63 19.98 -2.79
CA LEU A 219 0.70 21.38 -3.20
C LEU A 219 -0.43 21.78 -4.16
N ARG A 220 -0.98 20.82 -4.91
CA ARG A 220 -2.16 20.98 -5.78
C ARG A 220 -2.97 19.70 -5.84
N GLY A 221 -4.30 19.85 -5.91
CA GLY A 221 -5.22 18.70 -5.92
C GLY A 221 -5.33 18.02 -4.56
N GLU A 222 -5.57 16.73 -4.61
CA GLU A 222 -5.70 15.84 -3.44
C GLU A 222 -5.01 14.51 -3.71
N LYS A 223 -4.55 13.84 -2.66
CA LYS A 223 -3.91 12.53 -2.75
C LYS A 223 -4.70 11.49 -1.99
N TRP A 224 -5.07 10.42 -2.69
CA TRP A 224 -5.62 9.21 -2.11
C TRP A 224 -4.62 8.07 -2.24
N LEU A 225 -4.39 7.35 -1.16
CA LEU A 225 -3.58 6.13 -1.16
C LEU A 225 -4.15 5.12 -0.18
N ALA A 226 -3.71 3.87 -0.29
CA ALA A 226 -4.01 2.85 0.71
C ALA A 226 -2.73 2.15 1.17
N ASN A 227 -2.56 2.01 2.48
CA ASN A 227 -1.52 1.19 3.08
C ASN A 227 -2.04 -0.22 3.29
N PHE A 228 -1.26 -1.19 2.87
CA PHE A 228 -1.48 -2.61 3.08
C PHE A 228 -0.25 -3.16 3.80
N TRP A 229 -0.38 -3.45 5.08
CA TRP A 229 0.73 -3.92 5.91
C TRP A 229 0.68 -5.42 6.12
N VAL A 230 1.82 -6.06 5.91
CA VAL A 230 2.02 -7.49 6.18
C VAL A 230 3.03 -7.62 7.32
N TRP A 231 2.67 -8.41 8.32
CA TRP A 231 3.51 -8.66 9.48
C TRP A 231 4.51 -9.77 9.22
N ASP A 232 5.56 -9.83 10.03
CA ASP A 232 6.59 -10.85 9.90
C ASP A 232 6.01 -12.26 10.09
N PRO A 233 6.05 -13.12 9.05
CA PRO A 233 5.46 -14.45 9.13
C PRO A 233 6.20 -15.40 10.09
N VAL A 234 7.40 -15.04 10.53
CA VAL A 234 8.20 -15.86 11.47
C VAL A 234 7.79 -15.60 12.93
N ARG A 235 7.09 -14.49 13.19
CA ARG A 235 6.72 -14.04 14.54
C ARG A 235 5.23 -14.18 14.86
N VAL A 236 4.49 -14.81 13.96
CA VAL A 236 3.03 -15.05 14.08
C VAL A 236 2.75 -16.48 14.53
#